data_9ae808df9c4270023b326c79c69bb9d5
#
_entry.id   9ae808df9c4270023b326c79c69bb9d5
#
_cell.length_a   1.000
_cell.length_b   1.000
_cell.length_c   1.000
_cell.angle_alpha   90.00
_cell.angle_beta   90.00
_cell.angle_gamma   90.00
#
_symmetry.space_group_name_H-M   'P 1'
#
loop_
_entity.id
_entity.type
_entity.pdbx_description
1 polymer ?
#
loop_
_entity_poly.entity_id
_entity_poly.type
_entity_poly.pdbx_seq_one_letter_code
_entity_poly.pdbx_strand_id
1 'polypeptide(L)'
;MKKWFSLLLAAVTLTLAACATASPQPTAPSEITAPAATVPTTPVAPSLRLTIAFTQAEDSLPGRGAAAFSEKLAELSGENLTCTLLPSGTMGTDAEVAALLQNGKCDLGLLPVSSLVELCPELGVLGLPFLFESYQEAQGILKGEAGVSLTESLTNAGLHCLGWMTTGFRQVTANRAVTTPAEFRGLSIHTQQDELHRSVFQALGAVPTAVNADELPDALEQGAVDGQEDTYLNIRDRDLSRVQSHMMETNHVLELSLLVMSDAAYRNLTDRQRAWLAEAAAYACDAEWAAAMEENEVAKQDCIEKGMTAITLGRQSLVDAAGPVYDRYREQYGPLMRLFNR
;
A
#
# COMPACT_ATOMS: atom_id res chain seq x y z
N MET A 1 -1.41 59.22 10.22
CA MET A 1 -2.38 60.05 10.98
C MET A 1 -2.83 59.19 12.15
N LYS A 2 -2.32 59.54 13.37
CA LYS A 2 -3.03 59.94 14.61
C LYS A 2 -4.02 58.86 15.13
N LYS A 3 -4.03 58.41 16.39
CA LYS A 3 -3.55 58.83 17.74
C LYS A 3 -3.85 57.68 18.68
N TRP A 4 -3.00 57.17 19.55
CA TRP A 4 -2.82 57.49 20.95
C TRP A 4 -4.10 57.55 21.78
N PHE A 5 -4.20 56.70 22.82
CA PHE A 5 -4.47 57.16 24.20
C PHE A 5 -4.08 56.08 25.24
N SER A 6 -3.16 56.49 26.11
CA SER A 6 -2.83 55.89 27.42
C SER A 6 -3.65 56.54 28.52
N LEU A 7 -3.85 55.84 29.64
CA LEU A 7 -4.07 56.36 31.01
C LEU A 7 -4.12 55.15 31.96
N LEU A 8 -3.28 54.96 32.83
CA LEU A 8 -2.60 55.36 34.07
C LEU A 8 -3.55 55.62 35.27
N LEU A 9 -3.12 55.06 36.44
CA LEU A 9 -3.31 55.42 37.84
C LEU A 9 -4.57 54.86 38.55
N ALA A 10 -4.55 54.40 39.80
CA ALA A 10 -3.68 54.71 40.95
C ALA A 10 -3.89 53.68 42.07
N ALA A 11 -2.87 53.49 42.87
CA ALA A 11 -2.85 52.78 44.14
C ALA A 11 -3.59 53.53 45.27
N VAL A 12 -4.21 52.78 46.17
CA VAL A 12 -4.52 53.32 47.53
C VAL A 12 -4.19 52.26 48.57
N THR A 13 -3.17 52.51 49.33
CA THR A 13 -2.79 51.82 50.55
C THR A 13 -3.66 52.34 51.70
N LEU A 14 -4.21 51.45 52.52
CA LEU A 14 -4.71 51.84 53.85
C LEU A 14 -4.26 50.82 54.89
N THR A 15 -3.37 51.27 55.75
CA THR A 15 -2.94 50.60 56.98
C THR A 15 -3.91 50.93 58.11
N LEU A 16 -4.37 49.90 58.83
CA LEU A 16 -4.92 50.09 60.19
C LEU A 16 -4.44 48.95 61.08
N ALA A 17 -3.72 49.34 62.12
CA ALA A 17 -3.31 48.51 63.24
C ALA A 17 -4.37 48.51 64.30
N ALA A 18 -4.70 47.38 64.92
CA ALA A 18 -5.24 47.32 66.27
C ALA A 18 -5.07 45.97 66.93
N CYS A 19 -4.31 45.99 67.96
CA CYS A 19 -4.29 45.27 69.25
C CYS A 19 -4.89 43.89 69.45
N ALA A 20 -4.07 43.14 70.11
CA ALA A 20 -4.20 41.81 70.66
C ALA A 20 -5.31 41.62 71.73
N THR A 21 -5.91 40.43 71.68
CA THR A 21 -6.31 39.70 72.93
C THR A 21 -6.11 38.19 72.67
N ALA A 22 -5.34 37.54 73.51
CA ALA A 22 -5.10 36.14 73.47
C ALA A 22 -6.29 35.36 74.06
N SER A 23 -6.68 34.30 73.36
CA SER A 23 -7.55 33.21 73.91
C SER A 23 -7.05 31.87 73.47
N PRO A 24 -7.17 30.79 74.26
CA PRO A 24 -6.42 29.58 74.14
C PRO A 24 -6.87 28.73 72.98
N GLN A 25 -5.91 28.20 72.31
CA GLN A 25 -6.01 27.32 71.13
C GLN A 25 -6.51 25.92 71.54
N PRO A 26 -7.52 25.37 70.87
CA PRO A 26 -7.82 23.92 71.01
C PRO A 26 -6.82 23.15 70.15
N THR A 27 -6.24 22.12 70.71
CA THR A 27 -5.38 21.14 70.03
C THR A 27 -6.16 20.46 68.95
N ALA A 28 -5.73 20.64 67.68
CA ALA A 28 -6.22 19.89 66.53
C ALA A 28 -5.81 18.41 66.60
N PRO A 29 -6.69 17.49 66.15
CA PRO A 29 -6.32 16.05 66.07
C PRO A 29 -5.24 15.87 64.97
N SER A 30 -4.26 15.04 65.27
CA SER A 30 -3.25 14.60 64.33
C SER A 30 -3.90 13.95 63.09
N GLU A 31 -3.78 14.59 61.93
CA GLU A 31 -4.09 13.96 60.64
C GLU A 31 -3.19 12.74 60.47
N ILE A 32 -3.77 11.54 60.47
CA ILE A 32 -3.15 10.30 60.02
C ILE A 32 -3.02 10.45 58.52
N THR A 33 -1.84 10.80 58.06
CA THR A 33 -1.49 10.78 56.62
C THR A 33 -1.55 9.34 56.16
N ALA A 34 -2.62 8.95 55.46
CA ALA A 34 -2.69 7.69 54.77
C ALA A 34 -1.52 7.62 53.74
N PRO A 35 -0.81 6.51 53.65
CA PRO A 35 0.23 6.34 52.63
C PRO A 35 -0.42 6.53 51.25
N ALA A 36 0.14 7.43 50.42
CA ALA A 36 -0.24 7.59 49.02
C ALA A 36 -0.19 6.24 48.34
N ALA A 37 -1.34 5.77 47.88
CA ALA A 37 -1.42 4.56 47.07
C ALA A 37 -0.50 4.80 45.83
N THR A 38 0.61 4.09 45.81
CA THR A 38 1.44 3.98 44.60
C THR A 38 0.58 3.32 43.52
N VAL A 39 0.11 4.10 42.56
CA VAL A 39 -0.49 3.58 41.33
C VAL A 39 0.58 2.66 40.72
N PRO A 40 0.27 1.37 40.47
CA PRO A 40 1.22 0.50 39.83
C PRO A 40 1.52 1.09 38.45
N THR A 41 2.71 1.64 38.27
CA THR A 41 3.24 1.96 36.95
C THR A 41 3.45 0.63 36.23
N THR A 42 2.54 0.29 35.33
CA THR A 42 2.75 -0.79 34.38
C THR A 42 4.11 -0.55 33.72
N PRO A 43 5.03 -1.50 33.69
CA PRO A 43 6.32 -1.30 33.03
C PRO A 43 6.05 -0.86 31.58
N VAL A 44 6.51 0.32 31.22
CA VAL A 44 6.50 0.78 29.83
C VAL A 44 7.44 -0.17 29.09
N ALA A 45 6.92 -0.95 28.14
CA ALA A 45 7.74 -1.77 27.28
C ALA A 45 8.81 -0.86 26.61
N PRO A 46 10.05 -1.32 26.46
CA PRO A 46 11.08 -0.52 25.79
C PRO A 46 10.60 -0.11 24.41
N SER A 47 10.88 1.14 24.02
CA SER A 47 10.56 1.62 22.69
C SER A 47 11.28 0.77 21.65
N LEU A 48 10.54 0.33 20.62
CA LEU A 48 11.05 -0.48 19.53
C LEU A 48 10.93 0.30 18.22
N ARG A 49 12.03 0.33 17.47
CA ARG A 49 12.04 0.92 16.14
C ARG A 49 12.15 -0.19 15.10
N LEU A 50 11.16 -0.27 14.21
CA LEU A 50 11.10 -1.20 13.11
C LEU A 50 11.62 -0.55 11.81
N THR A 51 12.01 -1.34 10.84
CA THR A 51 12.36 -0.90 9.49
C THR A 51 11.27 -1.31 8.50
N ILE A 52 10.95 -0.45 7.52
CA ILE A 52 10.06 -0.77 6.39
C ILE A 52 10.84 -0.53 5.10
N ALA A 53 11.13 -1.59 4.35
CA ALA A 53 11.84 -1.52 3.08
C ALA A 53 10.88 -1.63 1.88
N PHE A 54 11.12 -0.83 0.85
CA PHE A 54 10.40 -0.87 -0.43
C PHE A 54 11.22 -0.24 -1.55
N THR A 55 10.91 -0.60 -2.80
CA THR A 55 11.68 -0.15 -3.97
C THR A 55 11.15 1.12 -4.61
N GLN A 56 9.90 1.48 -4.34
CA GLN A 56 9.28 2.68 -4.86
C GLN A 56 9.79 3.93 -4.13
N ALA A 57 9.62 5.11 -4.75
CA ALA A 57 9.97 6.39 -4.15
C ALA A 57 9.09 6.67 -2.91
N GLU A 58 9.61 7.47 -1.97
CA GLU A 58 8.90 7.79 -0.73
C GLU A 58 7.61 8.57 -0.98
N ASP A 59 7.60 9.45 -2.00
CA ASP A 59 6.43 10.25 -2.40
C ASP A 59 5.47 9.52 -3.35
N SER A 60 5.79 8.31 -3.78
CA SER A 60 4.88 7.45 -4.54
C SER A 60 3.65 7.05 -3.72
N LEU A 61 2.59 6.58 -4.39
CA LEU A 61 1.40 6.08 -3.68
C LEU A 61 1.74 4.99 -2.65
N PRO A 62 2.49 3.92 -2.97
CA PRO A 62 2.92 2.95 -1.96
C PRO A 62 3.78 3.55 -0.85
N GLY A 63 4.70 4.48 -1.17
CA GLY A 63 5.54 5.15 -0.19
C GLY A 63 4.73 5.97 0.83
N ARG A 64 3.71 6.71 0.35
CA ARG A 64 2.77 7.41 1.23
C ARG A 64 1.93 6.45 2.09
N GLY A 65 1.57 5.27 1.55
CA GLY A 65 0.93 4.21 2.32
C GLY A 65 1.81 3.71 3.48
N ALA A 66 3.11 3.49 3.21
CA ALA A 66 4.09 3.12 4.24
C ALA A 66 4.28 4.24 5.29
N ALA A 67 4.28 5.51 4.87
CA ALA A 67 4.34 6.67 5.77
C ALA A 67 3.11 6.75 6.66
N ALA A 68 1.90 6.62 6.09
CA ALA A 68 0.64 6.62 6.85
C ALA A 68 0.60 5.49 7.90
N PHE A 69 1.09 4.29 7.55
CA PHE A 69 1.25 3.20 8.49
C PHE A 69 2.19 3.57 9.65
N SER A 70 3.37 4.12 9.33
CA SER A 70 4.38 4.50 10.31
C SER A 70 3.87 5.56 11.29
N GLU A 71 3.22 6.61 10.76
CA GLU A 71 2.64 7.69 11.56
C GLU A 71 1.53 7.19 12.47
N LYS A 72 0.61 6.37 11.93
CA LYS A 72 -0.49 5.81 12.73
C LYS A 72 -0.01 4.86 13.81
N LEU A 73 1.02 4.08 13.53
CA LEU A 73 1.64 3.17 14.51
C LEU A 73 2.30 3.96 15.66
N ALA A 74 3.01 5.03 15.35
CA ALA A 74 3.61 5.91 16.35
C ALA A 74 2.52 6.57 17.22
N GLU A 75 1.46 7.11 16.60
CA GLU A 75 0.30 7.68 17.31
C GLU A 75 -0.33 6.68 18.30
N LEU A 76 -0.71 5.49 17.81
CA LEU A 76 -1.40 4.47 18.61
C LEU A 76 -0.54 3.94 19.76
N SER A 77 0.76 3.85 19.55
CA SER A 77 1.70 3.34 20.54
C SER A 77 2.21 4.41 21.52
N GLY A 78 1.91 5.70 21.30
CA GLY A 78 2.52 6.81 22.03
C GLY A 78 4.04 6.79 21.89
N GLU A 79 4.55 6.67 20.66
CA GLU A 79 5.97 6.60 20.28
C GLU A 79 6.72 5.38 20.82
N ASN A 80 6.03 4.38 21.40
CA ASN A 80 6.68 3.14 21.84
C ASN A 80 7.01 2.20 20.69
N LEU A 81 6.32 2.34 19.55
CA LEU A 81 6.55 1.61 18.32
C LEU A 81 6.66 2.62 17.17
N THR A 82 7.82 2.69 16.54
CA THR A 82 8.09 3.61 15.42
C THR A 82 8.72 2.87 14.27
N CYS A 83 8.64 3.43 13.05
CA CYS A 83 9.28 2.87 11.87
C CYS A 83 10.32 3.82 11.27
N THR A 84 11.33 3.23 10.65
CA THR A 84 12.23 3.91 9.73
C THR A 84 11.89 3.44 8.31
N LEU A 85 11.54 4.37 7.44
CA LEU A 85 11.29 4.08 6.03
C LEU A 85 12.61 3.95 5.28
N LEU A 86 12.73 2.92 4.45
CA LEU A 86 13.88 2.62 3.59
C LEU A 86 13.40 2.50 2.13
N PRO A 87 13.08 3.65 1.48
CA PRO A 87 12.53 3.70 0.14
C PRO A 87 13.58 3.51 -0.95
N SER A 88 13.13 3.52 -2.20
CA SER A 88 13.95 3.61 -3.42
C SER A 88 15.00 2.50 -3.54
N GLY A 89 14.65 1.29 -3.10
CA GLY A 89 15.55 0.14 -3.19
C GLY A 89 16.77 0.22 -2.29
N THR A 90 16.74 1.05 -1.22
CA THR A 90 17.87 1.19 -0.26
C THR A 90 18.32 -0.16 0.31
N MET A 91 17.41 -1.15 0.42
CA MET A 91 17.71 -2.49 0.92
C MET A 91 17.84 -3.53 -0.22
N GLY A 92 17.88 -3.09 -1.48
CA GLY A 92 17.96 -3.94 -2.67
C GLY A 92 16.64 -4.01 -3.45
N THR A 93 16.55 -5.00 -4.33
CA THR A 93 15.36 -5.32 -5.12
C THR A 93 14.24 -5.90 -4.25
N ASP A 94 13.00 -5.94 -4.75
CA ASP A 94 11.87 -6.54 -4.03
C ASP A 94 12.15 -8.00 -3.62
N ALA A 95 12.78 -8.79 -4.48
CA ALA A 95 13.18 -10.17 -4.17
C ALA A 95 14.24 -10.24 -3.06
N GLU A 96 15.22 -9.34 -3.06
CA GLU A 96 16.22 -9.26 -2.00
C GLU A 96 15.59 -8.83 -0.67
N VAL A 97 14.66 -7.86 -0.68
CA VAL A 97 13.91 -7.47 0.51
C VAL A 97 13.06 -8.64 1.04
N ALA A 98 12.39 -9.38 0.17
CA ALA A 98 11.65 -10.58 0.57
C ALA A 98 12.55 -11.61 1.27
N ALA A 99 13.76 -11.84 0.74
CA ALA A 99 14.74 -12.73 1.37
C ALA A 99 15.25 -12.17 2.72
N LEU A 100 15.44 -10.85 2.85
CA LEU A 100 15.83 -10.21 4.10
C LEU A 100 14.75 -10.37 5.18
N LEU A 101 13.47 -10.24 4.82
CA LEU A 101 12.32 -10.49 5.71
C LEU A 101 12.30 -11.93 6.23
N GLN A 102 12.46 -12.93 5.33
CA GLN A 102 12.51 -14.33 5.74
C GLN A 102 13.64 -14.63 6.72
N ASN A 103 14.79 -13.98 6.53
CA ASN A 103 15.95 -14.16 7.38
C ASN A 103 15.96 -13.26 8.62
N GLY A 104 14.91 -12.47 8.88
CA GLY A 104 14.78 -11.57 10.02
C GLY A 104 15.81 -10.40 10.01
N LYS A 105 16.31 -10.02 8.83
CA LYS A 105 17.27 -8.91 8.65
C LYS A 105 16.57 -7.60 8.26
N CYS A 106 15.29 -7.64 7.97
CA CYS A 106 14.39 -6.53 7.79
C CYS A 106 13.10 -6.85 8.53
N ASP A 107 12.46 -5.85 9.14
CA ASP A 107 11.25 -6.09 9.95
C ASP A 107 9.99 -6.11 9.10
N LEU A 108 9.80 -5.10 8.24
CA LEU A 108 8.65 -4.96 7.35
C LEU A 108 9.11 -4.68 5.91
N GLY A 109 8.28 -5.09 4.97
CA GLY A 109 8.40 -4.74 3.55
C GLY A 109 7.06 -4.34 2.96
N LEU A 110 7.08 -3.40 2.03
CA LEU A 110 5.96 -3.13 1.15
C LEU A 110 6.34 -3.62 -0.23
N LEU A 111 5.81 -4.77 -0.62
CA LEU A 111 6.29 -5.54 -1.76
C LEU A 111 5.15 -5.85 -2.75
N PRO A 112 5.39 -5.73 -4.07
CA PRO A 112 4.46 -6.26 -5.07
C PRO A 112 4.21 -7.74 -4.87
N VAL A 113 2.98 -8.18 -5.09
CA VAL A 113 2.60 -9.61 -5.01
C VAL A 113 3.50 -10.47 -5.88
N SER A 114 3.84 -10.01 -7.08
CA SER A 114 4.68 -10.74 -8.04
C SER A 114 6.06 -11.12 -7.47
N SER A 115 6.65 -10.28 -6.62
CA SER A 115 7.95 -10.54 -6.00
C SER A 115 7.91 -11.60 -4.88
N LEU A 116 6.73 -11.93 -4.40
CA LEU A 116 6.52 -12.92 -3.34
C LEU A 116 6.10 -14.30 -3.86
N VAL A 117 5.81 -14.44 -5.16
CA VAL A 117 5.32 -15.69 -5.76
C VAL A 117 6.34 -16.83 -5.69
N GLU A 118 7.63 -16.52 -5.73
CA GLU A 118 8.68 -17.53 -5.56
C GLU A 118 8.67 -18.14 -4.15
N LEU A 119 8.38 -17.32 -3.14
CA LEU A 119 8.28 -17.73 -1.74
C LEU A 119 6.93 -18.36 -1.38
N CYS A 120 5.86 -17.84 -1.97
CA CYS A 120 4.48 -18.25 -1.73
C CYS A 120 3.76 -18.38 -3.09
N PRO A 121 3.89 -19.54 -3.77
CA PRO A 121 3.33 -19.76 -5.11
C PRO A 121 1.82 -19.55 -5.22
N GLU A 122 1.08 -19.71 -4.12
CA GLU A 122 -0.36 -19.46 -4.04
C GLU A 122 -0.73 -18.02 -4.40
N LEU A 123 0.14 -17.04 -4.11
CA LEU A 123 -0.06 -15.64 -4.47
C LEU A 123 -0.16 -15.43 -5.99
N GLY A 124 0.39 -16.33 -6.78
CA GLY A 124 0.30 -16.26 -8.23
C GLY A 124 -1.14 -16.28 -8.76
N VAL A 125 -2.11 -16.80 -7.99
CA VAL A 125 -3.54 -16.73 -8.37
C VAL A 125 -4.00 -15.29 -8.61
N LEU A 126 -3.43 -14.31 -7.89
CA LEU A 126 -3.77 -12.90 -8.00
C LEU A 126 -3.34 -12.25 -9.32
N GLY A 127 -2.43 -12.87 -10.05
CA GLY A 127 -2.03 -12.47 -11.40
C GLY A 127 -2.94 -13.00 -12.51
N LEU A 128 -3.95 -13.85 -12.20
CA LEU A 128 -4.89 -14.34 -13.21
C LEU A 128 -5.67 -13.16 -13.82
N PRO A 129 -5.84 -13.14 -15.16
CA PRO A 129 -6.50 -12.03 -15.83
C PRO A 129 -7.99 -11.94 -15.46
N PHE A 130 -8.46 -10.71 -15.27
CA PHE A 130 -9.86 -10.41 -14.96
C PHE A 130 -10.38 -11.08 -13.68
N LEU A 131 -9.50 -11.41 -12.75
CA LEU A 131 -9.84 -12.04 -11.48
C LEU A 131 -10.82 -11.18 -10.68
N PHE A 132 -10.65 -9.87 -10.71
CA PHE A 132 -11.52 -8.88 -10.07
C PHE A 132 -12.26 -8.02 -11.09
N GLU A 133 -13.50 -7.62 -10.76
CA GLU A 133 -14.31 -6.72 -11.60
C GLU A 133 -14.21 -5.26 -11.18
N SER A 134 -13.93 -5.01 -9.91
CA SER A 134 -13.84 -3.68 -9.32
C SER A 134 -12.94 -3.66 -8.10
N TYR A 135 -12.54 -2.47 -7.67
CA TYR A 135 -11.81 -2.26 -6.42
C TYR A 135 -12.62 -2.76 -5.21
N GLN A 136 -13.94 -2.52 -5.19
CA GLN A 136 -14.82 -2.94 -4.09
C GLN A 136 -14.92 -4.45 -3.99
N GLU A 137 -15.07 -5.15 -5.13
CA GLU A 137 -15.06 -6.61 -5.16
C GLU A 137 -13.72 -7.15 -4.66
N ALA A 138 -12.60 -6.61 -5.15
CA ALA A 138 -11.27 -7.03 -4.74
C ALA A 138 -11.05 -6.87 -3.23
N GLN A 139 -11.39 -5.71 -2.66
CA GLN A 139 -11.32 -5.51 -1.21
C GLN A 139 -12.18 -6.51 -0.44
N GLY A 140 -13.41 -6.77 -0.90
CA GLY A 140 -14.31 -7.73 -0.26
C GLY A 140 -13.75 -9.15 -0.25
N ILE A 141 -13.20 -9.60 -1.37
CA ILE A 141 -12.60 -10.94 -1.53
C ILE A 141 -11.32 -11.04 -0.71
N LEU A 142 -10.44 -10.03 -0.74
CA LEU A 142 -9.18 -10.03 0.01
C LEU A 142 -9.38 -9.88 1.53
N LYS A 143 -10.48 -9.29 1.99
CA LYS A 143 -10.90 -9.28 3.41
C LYS A 143 -11.66 -10.56 3.80
N GLY A 144 -12.02 -11.43 2.83
CA GLY A 144 -12.77 -12.66 3.01
C GLY A 144 -11.90 -13.93 3.06
N GLU A 145 -12.51 -15.07 2.75
CA GLU A 145 -11.90 -16.41 2.84
C GLU A 145 -10.65 -16.55 1.94
N ALA A 146 -10.67 -15.96 0.75
CA ALA A 146 -9.53 -15.99 -0.16
C ALA A 146 -8.30 -15.29 0.44
N GLY A 147 -8.49 -14.09 0.99
CA GLY A 147 -7.40 -13.35 1.64
C GLY A 147 -6.87 -14.08 2.88
N VAL A 148 -7.73 -14.68 3.68
CA VAL A 148 -7.32 -15.51 4.83
C VAL A 148 -6.45 -16.67 4.37
N SER A 149 -6.89 -17.42 3.35
CA SER A 149 -6.12 -18.56 2.80
C SER A 149 -4.73 -18.13 2.29
N LEU A 150 -4.64 -17.01 1.57
CA LEU A 150 -3.37 -16.47 1.08
C LEU A 150 -2.48 -15.99 2.22
N THR A 151 -3.07 -15.37 3.25
CA THR A 151 -2.34 -14.91 4.45
C THR A 151 -1.77 -16.10 5.25
N GLU A 152 -2.50 -17.20 5.35
CA GLU A 152 -2.01 -18.44 5.98
C GLU A 152 -0.83 -19.03 5.18
N SER A 153 -0.89 -19.04 3.85
CA SER A 153 0.22 -19.48 3.00
C SER A 153 1.46 -18.62 3.21
N LEU A 154 1.32 -17.29 3.27
CA LEU A 154 2.41 -16.39 3.60
C LEU A 154 3.02 -16.66 4.98
N THR A 155 2.18 -16.93 5.99
CA THR A 155 2.64 -17.26 7.34
C THR A 155 3.48 -18.55 7.33
N ASN A 156 3.08 -19.56 6.55
CA ASN A 156 3.85 -20.78 6.36
C ASN A 156 5.19 -20.52 5.64
N ALA A 157 5.27 -19.48 4.83
CA ALA A 157 6.50 -19.03 4.19
C ALA A 157 7.37 -18.12 5.09
N GLY A 158 6.97 -17.89 6.36
CA GLY A 158 7.72 -17.09 7.33
C GLY A 158 7.46 -15.58 7.26
N LEU A 159 6.34 -15.17 6.65
CA LEU A 159 5.93 -13.77 6.52
C LEU A 159 4.52 -13.57 7.04
N HIS A 160 4.30 -12.50 7.80
CA HIS A 160 2.97 -12.08 8.23
C HIS A 160 2.44 -10.97 7.33
N CYS A 161 1.31 -11.21 6.66
CA CYS A 161 0.57 -10.18 5.96
C CYS A 161 -0.13 -9.25 6.96
N LEU A 162 0.18 -7.97 6.92
CA LEU A 162 -0.50 -6.96 7.71
C LEU A 162 -1.62 -6.28 6.92
N GLY A 163 -1.52 -6.25 5.59
CA GLY A 163 -2.55 -5.67 4.75
C GLY A 163 -2.22 -5.68 3.27
N TRP A 164 -3.23 -5.40 2.47
CA TRP A 164 -3.21 -5.34 1.01
C TRP A 164 -3.29 -3.88 0.56
N MET A 165 -2.44 -3.51 -0.39
CA MET A 165 -2.41 -2.21 -1.06
C MET A 165 -2.49 -2.40 -2.57
N THR A 166 -2.75 -1.33 -3.34
CA THR A 166 -2.86 -1.42 -4.80
C THR A 166 -2.43 -0.14 -5.49
N THR A 167 -1.79 -0.27 -6.63
CA THR A 167 -1.53 0.87 -7.53
C THR A 167 -2.56 1.00 -8.65
N GLY A 168 -3.54 0.11 -8.70
CA GLY A 168 -4.67 0.17 -9.62
C GLY A 168 -4.74 -0.97 -10.62
N PHE A 169 -5.77 -0.94 -11.46
CA PHE A 169 -5.89 -1.87 -12.58
C PHE A 169 -4.94 -1.51 -13.72
N ARG A 170 -4.34 -2.55 -14.30
CA ARG A 170 -3.44 -2.43 -15.43
C ARG A 170 -4.22 -2.26 -16.74
N GLN A 171 -3.76 -1.36 -17.59
CA GLN A 171 -4.31 -1.00 -18.89
C GLN A 171 -3.27 -1.25 -19.98
N VAL A 172 -3.69 -1.36 -21.22
CA VAL A 172 -2.75 -1.45 -22.35
C VAL A 172 -2.63 -0.11 -23.05
N THR A 173 -1.43 0.29 -23.45
CA THR A 173 -1.23 1.44 -24.36
C THR A 173 -0.61 0.99 -25.67
N ALA A 174 -0.94 1.67 -26.77
CA ALA A 174 -0.34 1.45 -28.09
C ALA A 174 -0.52 2.69 -28.99
N ASN A 175 0.21 2.71 -30.13
CA ASN A 175 0.01 3.72 -31.19
C ASN A 175 -1.06 3.31 -32.21
N ARG A 176 -1.76 2.20 -31.95
CA ARG A 176 -2.89 1.71 -32.73
C ARG A 176 -4.11 1.53 -31.82
N ALA A 177 -5.25 2.01 -32.27
CA ALA A 177 -6.51 1.73 -31.59
C ALA A 177 -6.80 0.23 -31.64
N VAL A 178 -7.17 -0.34 -30.48
CA VAL A 178 -7.65 -1.71 -30.33
C VAL A 178 -9.04 -1.65 -29.69
N THR A 179 -10.04 -2.15 -30.40
CA THR A 179 -11.45 -2.10 -29.98
C THR A 179 -12.02 -3.48 -29.70
N THR A 180 -11.33 -4.52 -30.16
CA THR A 180 -11.71 -5.93 -29.92
C THR A 180 -10.50 -6.77 -29.52
N PRO A 181 -10.66 -7.89 -28.80
CA PRO A 181 -9.57 -8.78 -28.44
C PRO A 181 -8.77 -9.30 -29.65
N ALA A 182 -9.44 -9.54 -30.77
CA ALA A 182 -8.80 -10.03 -31.99
C ALA A 182 -7.78 -9.05 -32.59
N GLU A 183 -7.90 -7.78 -32.32
CA GLU A 183 -7.01 -6.72 -32.83
C GLU A 183 -5.69 -6.64 -32.06
N PHE A 184 -5.55 -7.32 -30.92
CA PHE A 184 -4.27 -7.49 -30.24
C PHE A 184 -3.31 -8.41 -31.04
N ARG A 185 -3.87 -9.21 -31.96
CA ARG A 185 -3.08 -10.18 -32.74
C ARG A 185 -1.87 -9.52 -33.39
N GLY A 186 -0.69 -10.08 -33.09
CA GLY A 186 0.58 -9.68 -33.67
C GLY A 186 1.18 -8.38 -33.08
N LEU A 187 0.49 -7.69 -32.15
CA LEU A 187 1.10 -6.58 -31.44
C LEU A 187 2.21 -7.07 -30.53
N SER A 188 3.37 -6.44 -30.61
CA SER A 188 4.47 -6.61 -29.67
C SER A 188 4.18 -5.75 -28.44
N ILE A 189 3.85 -6.40 -27.31
CA ILE A 189 3.45 -5.72 -26.06
C ILE A 189 4.49 -5.98 -24.99
N HIS A 190 5.10 -4.92 -24.45
CA HIS A 190 5.89 -5.03 -23.23
C HIS A 190 4.95 -5.34 -22.05
N THR A 191 5.28 -6.40 -21.31
CA THR A 191 4.56 -6.85 -20.12
C THR A 191 5.53 -7.32 -19.04
N GLN A 192 5.02 -7.54 -17.84
CA GLN A 192 5.81 -8.17 -16.77
C GLN A 192 6.41 -9.49 -17.23
N GLN A 193 7.59 -9.82 -16.71
CA GLN A 193 8.43 -10.92 -17.25
C GLN A 193 8.00 -12.31 -16.76
N ASP A 194 7.03 -12.39 -15.83
CA ASP A 194 6.52 -13.67 -15.38
C ASP A 194 5.63 -14.36 -16.43
N GLU A 195 5.56 -15.67 -16.33
CA GLU A 195 4.90 -16.51 -17.34
C GLU A 195 3.37 -16.28 -17.37
N LEU A 196 2.77 -15.91 -16.25
CA LEU A 196 1.32 -15.70 -16.17
C LEU A 196 0.92 -14.44 -16.95
N HIS A 197 1.57 -13.28 -16.70
CA HIS A 197 1.31 -12.04 -17.45
C HIS A 197 1.57 -12.24 -18.94
N ARG A 198 2.66 -12.91 -19.30
CA ARG A 198 2.94 -13.27 -20.71
C ARG A 198 1.82 -14.09 -21.33
N SER A 199 1.26 -15.07 -20.60
CA SER A 199 0.21 -15.94 -21.10
C SER A 199 -1.10 -15.20 -21.39
N VAL A 200 -1.40 -14.10 -20.69
CA VAL A 200 -2.55 -13.25 -20.96
C VAL A 200 -2.45 -12.66 -22.37
N PHE A 201 -1.32 -12.05 -22.69
CA PHE A 201 -1.13 -11.43 -24.02
C PHE A 201 -1.00 -12.48 -25.14
N GLN A 202 -0.41 -13.65 -24.86
CA GLN A 202 -0.41 -14.78 -25.79
C GLN A 202 -1.83 -15.25 -26.12
N ALA A 203 -2.71 -15.33 -25.11
CA ALA A 203 -4.11 -15.71 -25.31
C ALA A 203 -4.87 -14.69 -26.17
N LEU A 204 -4.54 -13.40 -26.06
CA LEU A 204 -5.06 -12.34 -26.93
C LEU A 204 -4.40 -12.35 -28.33
N GLY A 205 -3.41 -13.20 -28.57
CA GLY A 205 -2.68 -13.29 -29.83
C GLY A 205 -1.59 -12.24 -30.03
N ALA A 206 -1.30 -11.44 -28.99
CA ALA A 206 -0.16 -10.53 -28.98
C ALA A 206 1.17 -11.27 -28.76
N VAL A 207 2.27 -10.57 -28.95
CA VAL A 207 3.65 -11.06 -28.75
C VAL A 207 4.22 -10.39 -27.51
N PRO A 208 4.21 -11.07 -26.34
CA PRO A 208 4.81 -10.53 -25.12
C PRO A 208 6.31 -10.34 -25.31
N THR A 209 6.79 -9.12 -25.15
CA THR A 209 8.17 -8.71 -25.40
C THR A 209 8.77 -8.12 -24.15
N ALA A 210 9.96 -8.58 -23.78
CA ALA A 210 10.69 -8.04 -22.63
C ALA A 210 11.49 -6.80 -23.05
N VAL A 211 11.35 -5.72 -22.28
CA VAL A 211 12.15 -4.50 -22.39
C VAL A 211 12.51 -4.08 -20.96
N ASN A 212 13.71 -3.54 -20.74
CA ASN A 212 14.05 -2.95 -19.45
C ASN A 212 13.17 -1.72 -19.17
N ALA A 213 12.75 -1.56 -17.93
CA ALA A 213 11.82 -0.49 -17.55
C ALA A 213 12.33 0.92 -17.91
N ASP A 214 13.64 1.16 -17.75
CA ASP A 214 14.28 2.44 -18.05
C ASP A 214 14.41 2.70 -19.57
N GLU A 215 14.41 1.65 -20.39
CA GLU A 215 14.51 1.70 -21.84
C GLU A 215 13.13 1.71 -22.52
N LEU A 216 12.06 1.50 -21.78
CA LEU A 216 10.71 1.33 -22.32
C LEU A 216 10.21 2.53 -23.13
N PRO A 217 10.35 3.80 -22.68
CA PRO A 217 9.92 4.94 -23.47
C PRO A 217 10.64 5.02 -24.83
N ASP A 218 11.93 4.80 -24.86
CA ASP A 218 12.74 4.81 -26.10
C ASP A 218 12.35 3.65 -27.03
N ALA A 219 12.12 2.46 -26.47
CA ALA A 219 11.68 1.28 -27.24
C ALA A 219 10.30 1.50 -27.90
N LEU A 220 9.38 2.18 -27.20
CA LEU A 220 8.07 2.56 -27.72
C LEU A 220 8.18 3.63 -28.80
N GLU A 221 9.03 4.65 -28.62
CA GLU A 221 9.26 5.71 -29.60
C GLU A 221 9.88 5.16 -30.89
N GLN A 222 10.83 4.24 -30.77
CA GLN A 222 11.51 3.60 -31.90
C GLN A 222 10.69 2.47 -32.57
N GLY A 223 9.54 2.09 -31.98
CA GLY A 223 8.73 0.99 -32.47
C GLY A 223 9.37 -0.41 -32.30
N ALA A 224 10.30 -0.55 -31.35
CA ALA A 224 10.84 -1.86 -30.96
C ALA A 224 9.78 -2.74 -30.29
N VAL A 225 8.82 -2.09 -29.63
CA VAL A 225 7.56 -2.67 -29.18
C VAL A 225 6.41 -1.75 -29.59
N ASP A 226 5.25 -2.32 -29.92
CA ASP A 226 4.07 -1.58 -30.37
C ASP A 226 3.32 -0.91 -29.21
N GLY A 227 3.43 -1.51 -28.03
CA GLY A 227 2.72 -1.05 -26.85
C GLY A 227 3.27 -1.66 -25.55
N GLN A 228 2.63 -1.30 -24.47
CA GLN A 228 2.94 -1.81 -23.12
C GLN A 228 1.67 -1.92 -22.29
N GLU A 229 1.76 -2.47 -21.08
CA GLU A 229 0.67 -2.52 -20.12
C GLU A 229 1.15 -2.10 -18.74
N ASP A 230 0.40 -1.24 -18.08
CA ASP A 230 0.66 -0.76 -16.73
C ASP A 230 -0.57 -0.06 -16.14
N THR A 231 -0.51 0.35 -14.86
CA THR A 231 -1.53 1.18 -14.22
C THR A 231 -1.53 2.60 -14.81
N TYR A 232 -2.65 3.31 -14.70
CA TYR A 232 -2.70 4.71 -15.15
C TYR A 232 -1.67 5.59 -14.46
N LEU A 233 -1.38 5.34 -13.18
CA LEU A 233 -0.34 6.04 -12.43
C LEU A 233 1.01 5.91 -13.14
N ASN A 234 1.44 4.70 -13.45
CA ASN A 234 2.72 4.44 -14.10
C ASN A 234 2.75 4.96 -15.55
N ILE A 235 1.63 4.89 -16.28
CA ILE A 235 1.52 5.46 -17.63
C ILE A 235 1.75 6.97 -17.58
N ARG A 236 1.13 7.68 -16.64
CA ARG A 236 1.31 9.12 -16.41
C ARG A 236 2.73 9.45 -15.98
N ASP A 237 3.24 8.77 -14.95
CA ASP A 237 4.49 9.12 -14.27
C ASP A 237 5.72 8.86 -15.15
N ARG A 238 5.62 7.89 -16.07
CA ARG A 238 6.61 7.65 -17.14
C ARG A 238 6.40 8.50 -18.38
N ASP A 239 5.43 9.42 -18.35
CA ASP A 239 5.07 10.33 -19.46
C ASP A 239 4.86 9.60 -20.80
N LEU A 240 4.22 8.41 -20.76
CA LEU A 240 4.04 7.58 -21.95
C LEU A 240 3.09 8.21 -22.98
N SER A 241 2.32 9.23 -22.62
CA SER A 241 1.54 10.06 -23.54
C SER A 241 2.37 10.70 -24.67
N ARG A 242 3.68 10.86 -24.47
CA ARG A 242 4.59 11.38 -25.51
C ARG A 242 4.85 10.39 -26.64
N VAL A 243 4.77 9.10 -26.35
CA VAL A 243 5.16 8.02 -27.27
C VAL A 243 4.03 7.04 -27.57
N GLN A 244 2.88 7.15 -26.86
CA GLN A 244 1.71 6.29 -27.03
C GLN A 244 0.45 7.14 -27.19
N SER A 245 -0.36 6.85 -28.20
CA SER A 245 -1.54 7.67 -28.56
C SER A 245 -2.87 7.12 -28.03
N HIS A 246 -2.93 5.86 -27.63
CA HIS A 246 -4.17 5.21 -27.17
C HIS A 246 -3.95 4.45 -25.86
N MET A 247 -4.97 4.48 -25.01
CA MET A 247 -5.11 3.66 -23.81
C MET A 247 -6.32 2.74 -24.01
N MET A 248 -6.12 1.45 -24.03
CA MET A 248 -7.17 0.42 -24.03
C MET A 248 -7.50 0.06 -22.60
N GLU A 249 -8.70 0.38 -22.15
CA GLU A 249 -9.20 0.10 -20.80
C GLU A 249 -9.52 -1.39 -20.65
N THR A 250 -8.48 -2.16 -20.44
CA THR A 250 -8.58 -3.62 -20.34
C THR A 250 -8.91 -4.07 -18.92
N ASN A 251 -8.43 -3.37 -17.88
CA ASN A 251 -8.54 -3.77 -16.48
C ASN A 251 -8.20 -5.26 -16.27
N HIS A 252 -7.14 -5.72 -16.96
CA HIS A 252 -6.87 -7.16 -17.08
C HIS A 252 -6.27 -7.77 -15.82
N VAL A 253 -5.53 -6.99 -15.01
CA VAL A 253 -4.97 -7.40 -13.71
C VAL A 253 -5.05 -6.21 -12.75
N LEU A 254 -5.37 -6.48 -11.49
CA LEU A 254 -5.23 -5.50 -10.41
C LEU A 254 -3.84 -5.64 -9.81
N GLU A 255 -3.04 -4.58 -9.89
CA GLU A 255 -1.69 -4.56 -9.31
C GLU A 255 -1.78 -4.44 -7.79
N LEU A 256 -1.39 -5.50 -7.10
CA LEU A 256 -1.46 -5.59 -5.65
C LEU A 256 -0.07 -5.58 -5.03
N SER A 257 0.02 -4.94 -3.88
CA SER A 257 1.17 -4.98 -2.99
C SER A 257 0.77 -5.43 -1.59
N LEU A 258 1.70 -5.97 -0.86
CA LEU A 258 1.51 -6.46 0.49
C LEU A 258 2.40 -5.68 1.46
N LEU A 259 1.79 -5.16 2.52
CA LEU A 259 2.53 -4.80 3.72
C LEU A 259 2.76 -6.08 4.53
N VAL A 260 3.98 -6.58 4.51
CA VAL A 260 4.37 -7.84 5.16
C VAL A 260 5.38 -7.60 6.27
N MET A 261 5.36 -8.44 7.29
CA MET A 261 6.30 -8.42 8.40
C MET A 261 7.03 -9.76 8.49
N SER A 262 8.32 -9.72 8.80
CA SER A 262 9.12 -10.89 9.15
C SER A 262 8.50 -11.65 10.33
N ASP A 263 8.40 -12.98 10.23
CA ASP A 263 7.93 -13.83 11.34
C ASP A 263 8.84 -13.68 12.58
N ALA A 264 10.14 -13.55 12.39
CA ALA A 264 11.09 -13.35 13.47
C ALA A 264 10.83 -12.03 14.23
N ALA A 265 10.52 -10.93 13.50
CA ALA A 265 10.17 -9.66 14.11
C ALA A 265 8.79 -9.72 14.78
N TYR A 266 7.79 -10.33 14.12
CA TYR A 266 6.42 -10.43 14.63
C TYR A 266 6.33 -11.22 15.95
N ARG A 267 7.06 -12.33 16.06
CA ARG A 267 7.08 -13.16 17.30
C ARG A 267 7.64 -12.43 18.51
N ASN A 268 8.53 -11.46 18.30
CA ASN A 268 9.13 -10.67 19.39
C ASN A 268 8.19 -9.59 19.94
N LEU A 269 7.06 -9.34 19.28
CA LEU A 269 6.09 -8.35 19.71
C LEU A 269 5.14 -8.89 20.79
N THR A 270 4.77 -8.03 21.71
CA THR A 270 3.69 -8.29 22.66
C THR A 270 2.34 -8.27 21.94
N ASP A 271 1.30 -8.88 22.54
CA ASP A 271 -0.06 -8.86 21.98
C ASP A 271 -0.59 -7.43 21.79
N ARG A 272 -0.23 -6.51 22.68
CA ARG A 272 -0.58 -5.09 22.55
C ARG A 272 0.10 -4.44 21.34
N GLN A 273 1.36 -4.73 21.10
CA GLN A 273 2.10 -4.22 19.94
C GLN A 273 1.54 -4.78 18.63
N ARG A 274 1.17 -6.06 18.60
CA ARG A 274 0.50 -6.68 17.46
C ARG A 274 -0.87 -6.05 17.17
N ALA A 275 -1.63 -5.70 18.23
CA ALA A 275 -2.90 -4.98 18.05
C ALA A 275 -2.70 -3.58 17.44
N TRP A 276 -1.70 -2.81 17.87
CA TRP A 276 -1.37 -1.52 17.26
C TRP A 276 -0.94 -1.66 15.81
N LEU A 277 -0.11 -2.67 15.48
CA LEU A 277 0.28 -2.97 14.11
C LEU A 277 -0.93 -3.25 13.21
N ALA A 278 -1.84 -4.11 13.67
CA ALA A 278 -3.04 -4.46 12.91
C ALA A 278 -3.95 -3.24 12.67
N GLU A 279 -4.14 -2.39 13.69
CA GLU A 279 -4.95 -1.17 13.56
C GLU A 279 -4.28 -0.15 12.64
N ALA A 280 -2.98 0.07 12.76
CA ALA A 280 -2.22 0.96 11.89
C ALA A 280 -2.22 0.49 10.43
N ALA A 281 -2.07 -0.83 10.21
CA ALA A 281 -2.11 -1.43 8.87
C ALA A 281 -3.50 -1.30 8.23
N ALA A 282 -4.57 -1.56 8.98
CA ALA A 282 -5.93 -1.39 8.47
C ALA A 282 -6.19 0.07 8.05
N TYR A 283 -5.79 1.03 8.89
CA TYR A 283 -5.92 2.46 8.58
C TYR A 283 -5.15 2.84 7.30
N ALA A 284 -3.87 2.44 7.22
CA ALA A 284 -3.02 2.80 6.08
C ALA A 284 -3.49 2.16 4.77
N CYS A 285 -3.88 0.88 4.81
CA CYS A 285 -4.40 0.18 3.64
C CYS A 285 -5.71 0.78 3.15
N ASP A 286 -6.67 1.08 4.04
CA ASP A 286 -7.94 1.68 3.63
C ASP A 286 -7.72 3.09 3.02
N ALA A 287 -6.80 3.87 3.57
CA ALA A 287 -6.44 5.19 3.03
C ALA A 287 -5.73 5.08 1.66
N GLU A 288 -4.83 4.13 1.52
CA GLU A 288 -4.09 3.90 0.27
C GLU A 288 -5.01 3.41 -0.85
N TRP A 289 -5.94 2.48 -0.58
CA TRP A 289 -6.94 2.06 -1.56
C TRP A 289 -7.82 3.21 -2.04
N ALA A 290 -8.25 4.10 -1.13
CA ALA A 290 -9.02 5.27 -1.50
C ALA A 290 -8.22 6.21 -2.40
N ALA A 291 -6.95 6.47 -2.05
CA ALA A 291 -6.04 7.27 -2.85
C ALA A 291 -5.75 6.63 -4.22
N ALA A 292 -5.55 5.30 -4.27
CA ALA A 292 -5.34 4.57 -5.51
C ALA A 292 -6.51 4.76 -6.50
N MET A 293 -7.74 4.66 -6.03
CA MET A 293 -8.93 4.86 -6.86
C MET A 293 -9.01 6.28 -7.42
N GLU A 294 -8.80 7.29 -6.58
CA GLU A 294 -8.85 8.70 -6.96
C GLU A 294 -7.71 9.06 -7.92
N GLU A 295 -6.47 8.70 -7.55
CA GLU A 295 -5.30 9.08 -8.32
C GLU A 295 -5.21 8.38 -9.68
N ASN A 296 -5.72 7.14 -9.82
CA ASN A 296 -5.80 6.49 -11.14
C ASN A 296 -6.79 7.20 -12.07
N GLU A 297 -7.92 7.71 -11.55
CA GLU A 297 -8.84 8.50 -12.37
C GLU A 297 -8.22 9.83 -12.78
N VAL A 298 -7.53 10.52 -11.87
CA VAL A 298 -6.77 11.74 -12.19
C VAL A 298 -5.69 11.45 -13.23
N ALA A 299 -4.91 10.39 -13.04
CA ALA A 299 -3.85 10.01 -13.98
C ALA A 299 -4.39 9.68 -15.39
N LYS A 300 -5.56 9.01 -15.47
CA LYS A 300 -6.27 8.78 -16.72
C LYS A 300 -6.62 10.10 -17.43
N GLN A 301 -7.20 11.06 -16.69
CA GLN A 301 -7.57 12.36 -17.23
C GLN A 301 -6.34 13.16 -17.69
N ASP A 302 -5.27 13.17 -16.91
CA ASP A 302 -3.98 13.78 -17.29
C ASP A 302 -3.45 13.22 -18.62
N CYS A 303 -3.51 11.90 -18.81
CA CYS A 303 -3.11 11.25 -20.06
C CYS A 303 -4.00 11.67 -21.23
N ILE A 304 -5.31 11.80 -21.02
CA ILE A 304 -6.27 12.26 -22.05
C ILE A 304 -5.98 13.73 -22.41
N GLU A 305 -5.76 14.59 -21.43
CA GLU A 305 -5.43 16.00 -21.64
C GLU A 305 -4.10 16.18 -22.39
N LYS A 306 -3.17 15.25 -22.22
CA LYS A 306 -1.91 15.16 -22.97
C LYS A 306 -2.07 14.54 -24.37
N GLY A 307 -3.28 14.20 -24.78
CA GLY A 307 -3.61 13.77 -26.14
C GLY A 307 -3.81 12.27 -26.35
N MET A 308 -3.77 11.45 -25.31
CA MET A 308 -4.11 10.03 -25.45
C MET A 308 -5.63 9.84 -25.61
N THR A 309 -6.01 8.86 -26.42
CA THR A 309 -7.41 8.45 -26.57
C THR A 309 -7.70 7.22 -25.73
N ALA A 310 -8.62 7.32 -24.78
CA ALA A 310 -9.10 6.18 -24.00
C ALA A 310 -10.13 5.36 -24.81
N ILE A 311 -9.95 4.04 -24.85
CA ILE A 311 -10.80 3.10 -25.57
C ILE A 311 -11.32 2.05 -24.59
N THR A 312 -12.60 2.03 -24.35
CA THR A 312 -13.24 1.02 -23.50
C THR A 312 -13.53 -0.25 -24.33
N LEU A 313 -13.01 -1.39 -23.87
CA LEU A 313 -13.27 -2.69 -24.47
C LEU A 313 -14.40 -3.42 -23.70
N GLY A 314 -15.12 -4.29 -24.42
CA GLY A 314 -16.10 -5.16 -23.79
C GLY A 314 -15.43 -6.18 -22.86
N ARG A 315 -15.61 -6.06 -21.55
CA ARG A 315 -14.99 -6.95 -20.54
C ARG A 315 -15.24 -8.44 -20.86
N GLN A 316 -16.49 -8.83 -21.17
CA GLN A 316 -16.82 -10.22 -21.42
C GLN A 316 -16.01 -10.82 -22.58
N SER A 317 -15.81 -10.07 -23.67
CA SER A 317 -15.02 -10.53 -24.80
C SER A 317 -13.54 -10.74 -24.48
N LEU A 318 -13.00 -9.93 -23.55
CA LEU A 318 -11.63 -10.09 -23.04
C LEU A 318 -11.53 -11.31 -22.12
N VAL A 319 -12.50 -11.51 -21.22
CA VAL A 319 -12.60 -12.69 -20.34
C VAL A 319 -12.68 -13.97 -21.16
N ASP A 320 -13.52 -14.00 -22.19
CA ASP A 320 -13.67 -15.16 -23.07
C ASP A 320 -12.35 -15.48 -23.82
N ALA A 321 -11.66 -14.44 -24.29
CA ALA A 321 -10.37 -14.59 -24.97
C ALA A 321 -9.25 -15.09 -24.02
N ALA A 322 -9.33 -14.76 -22.73
CA ALA A 322 -8.39 -15.22 -21.71
C ALA A 322 -8.69 -16.62 -21.15
N GLY A 323 -9.78 -17.26 -21.55
CA GLY A 323 -10.16 -18.61 -21.10
C GLY A 323 -9.01 -19.63 -21.09
N PRO A 324 -8.16 -19.71 -22.15
CA PRO A 324 -7.01 -20.61 -22.17
C PRO A 324 -6.00 -20.41 -21.03
N VAL A 325 -5.90 -19.20 -20.46
CA VAL A 325 -5.04 -18.93 -19.31
C VAL A 325 -5.58 -19.67 -18.07
N TYR A 326 -6.88 -19.57 -17.82
CA TYR A 326 -7.53 -20.28 -16.72
C TYR A 326 -7.40 -21.80 -16.84
N ASP A 327 -7.53 -22.35 -18.05
CA ASP A 327 -7.36 -23.79 -18.30
C ASP A 327 -5.93 -24.22 -18.01
N ARG A 328 -4.92 -23.43 -18.40
CA ARG A 328 -3.51 -23.69 -18.17
C ARG A 328 -3.16 -23.74 -16.68
N TYR A 329 -3.71 -22.85 -15.88
CA TYR A 329 -3.41 -22.71 -14.45
C TYR A 329 -4.41 -23.41 -13.53
N ARG A 330 -5.37 -24.15 -14.08
CA ARG A 330 -6.42 -24.85 -13.33
C ARG A 330 -5.86 -25.89 -12.36
N GLU A 331 -4.84 -26.62 -12.74
CA GLU A 331 -4.21 -27.60 -11.87
C GLU A 331 -3.51 -26.93 -10.69
N GLN A 332 -2.81 -25.82 -10.95
CA GLN A 332 -2.05 -25.11 -9.94
C GLN A 332 -2.93 -24.33 -8.98
N TYR A 333 -3.93 -23.60 -9.47
CA TYR A 333 -4.73 -22.65 -8.66
C TYR A 333 -6.19 -23.04 -8.51
N GLY A 334 -6.65 -24.17 -9.04
CA GLY A 334 -8.08 -24.53 -9.05
C GLY A 334 -8.80 -24.46 -7.70
N PRO A 335 -8.22 -24.94 -6.60
CA PRO A 335 -8.81 -24.76 -5.28
C PRO A 335 -8.98 -23.30 -4.88
N LEU A 336 -7.97 -22.46 -5.15
CA LEU A 336 -8.01 -21.01 -4.85
C LEU A 336 -8.97 -20.27 -5.78
N MET A 337 -8.99 -20.57 -7.08
CA MET A 337 -9.89 -19.95 -8.05
C MET A 337 -11.35 -19.96 -7.58
N ARG A 338 -11.79 -21.03 -6.92
CA ARG A 338 -13.15 -21.13 -6.38
C ARG A 338 -13.47 -20.08 -5.31
N LEU A 339 -12.44 -19.67 -4.53
CA LEU A 339 -12.58 -18.62 -3.52
C LEU A 339 -12.78 -17.23 -4.15
N PHE A 340 -12.41 -17.11 -5.44
CA PHE A 340 -12.61 -15.90 -6.24
C PHE A 340 -13.82 -16.02 -7.18
N ASN A 341 -14.67 -17.05 -7.02
CA ASN A 341 -15.82 -17.33 -7.89
C ASN A 341 -15.41 -17.55 -9.37
N ARG A 342 -14.26 -18.20 -9.61
CA ARG A 342 -13.71 -18.49 -10.94
C ARG A 342 -13.57 -20.00 -11.18
#